data_372ec8df932a9b51f179095d7dbacadb
#
_entry.id   372ec8df932a9b51f179095d7dbacadb
#
_cell.length_a   1.000
_cell.length_b   1.000
_cell.length_c   1.000
_cell.angle_alpha   90.00
_cell.angle_beta   90.00
_cell.angle_gamma   90.00
#
_symmetry.space_group_name_H-M   'P 1'
#
loop_
_entity.id
_entity.type
_entity.pdbx_description
1 polymer ?
#
loop_
_entity_poly.entity_id
_entity_poly.type
_entity_poly.pdbx_seq_one_letter_code
_entity_poly.pdbx_strand_id
1 'polypeptide(L)'
;MPIATPEIYSEMIDRAKTGGFAFPAVNVTSSQTLNAALRGFAEAESDGIVQVSTGGAEYLSGSTVKDMVLGAQALAEFAHHVAKGYDVTIALHTDHCPKDKLDAYMRPLIAISQQRVAEGREPLFQSHMWDGSAVELE
;
A
#
# COMPACT_ATOMS: atom_id res chain seq x y z
N MET A 1 -15.76 -3.86 -2.79
CA MET A 1 -15.08 -2.58 -2.49
C MET A 1 -13.76 -2.56 -3.25
N PRO A 2 -13.37 -1.43 -3.89
CA PRO A 2 -12.17 -1.40 -4.75
C PRO A 2 -10.85 -1.52 -3.96
N ILE A 3 -10.76 -1.00 -2.72
CA ILE A 3 -9.63 -1.33 -1.84
C ILE A 3 -9.97 -2.63 -1.10
N ALA A 4 -9.07 -3.59 -1.17
CA ALA A 4 -9.25 -4.91 -0.56
C ALA A 4 -9.38 -4.81 0.97
N THR A 5 -10.28 -5.60 1.54
CA THR A 5 -10.19 -5.92 2.96
C THR A 5 -9.04 -6.90 3.20
N PRO A 6 -8.58 -7.11 4.44
CA PRO A 6 -7.56 -8.13 4.72
C PRO A 6 -7.95 -9.53 4.20
N GLU A 7 -9.22 -9.89 4.31
CA GLU A 7 -9.76 -11.17 3.82
C GLU A 7 -9.69 -11.26 2.29
N ILE A 8 -10.12 -10.22 1.59
CA ILE A 8 -10.05 -10.14 0.12
C ILE A 8 -8.59 -10.17 -0.34
N TYR A 9 -7.69 -9.48 0.37
CA TYR A 9 -6.25 -9.54 0.04
C TYR A 9 -5.70 -10.95 0.20
N SER A 10 -6.07 -11.67 1.26
CA SER A 10 -5.70 -13.08 1.45
C SER A 10 -6.20 -13.95 0.28
N GLU A 11 -7.46 -13.76 -0.14
CA GLU A 11 -8.03 -14.47 -1.30
C GLU A 11 -7.29 -14.15 -2.61
N MET A 12 -6.88 -12.90 -2.81
CA MET A 12 -6.06 -12.52 -3.99
C MET A 12 -4.75 -13.32 -4.02
N ILE A 13 -4.04 -13.39 -2.88
CA ILE A 13 -2.77 -14.13 -2.78
C ILE A 13 -2.98 -15.63 -2.99
N ASP A 14 -4.04 -16.20 -2.44
CA ASP A 14 -4.37 -17.63 -2.63
C ASP A 14 -4.71 -17.94 -4.10
N ARG A 15 -5.43 -17.05 -4.79
CA ARG A 15 -5.68 -17.19 -6.24
C ARG A 15 -4.39 -17.14 -7.05
N ALA A 16 -3.48 -16.24 -6.72
CA ALA A 16 -2.19 -16.13 -7.38
C ALA A 16 -1.36 -17.43 -7.19
N LYS A 17 -1.30 -17.92 -5.95
CA LYS A 17 -0.61 -19.17 -5.62
C LYS A 17 -1.20 -20.37 -6.36
N THR A 18 -2.51 -20.54 -6.34
CA THR A 18 -3.21 -21.66 -6.98
C THR A 18 -3.13 -21.57 -8.50
N GLY A 19 -3.25 -20.37 -9.06
CA GLY A 19 -3.20 -20.11 -10.50
C GLY A 19 -1.79 -20.06 -11.08
N GLY A 20 -0.74 -20.06 -10.25
CA GLY A 20 0.65 -19.98 -10.70
C GLY A 20 1.03 -18.64 -11.33
N PHE A 21 0.46 -17.53 -10.83
CA PHE A 21 0.77 -16.18 -11.28
C PHE A 21 1.08 -15.24 -10.12
N ALA A 22 1.55 -14.04 -10.41
CA ALA A 22 1.77 -12.98 -9.43
C ALA A 22 1.00 -11.73 -9.82
N PHE A 23 0.45 -11.03 -8.84
CA PHE A 23 -0.07 -9.69 -9.07
C PHE A 23 1.07 -8.69 -9.22
N PRO A 24 1.00 -7.76 -10.17
CA PRO A 24 1.96 -6.65 -10.20
C PRO A 24 1.79 -5.78 -8.96
N ALA A 25 2.92 -5.37 -8.39
CA ALA A 25 2.98 -4.41 -7.29
C ALA A 25 3.68 -3.16 -7.82
N VAL A 26 2.92 -2.08 -8.02
CA VAL A 26 3.36 -0.88 -8.71
C VAL A 26 3.62 0.24 -7.70
N ASN A 27 4.86 0.73 -7.66
CA ASN A 27 5.21 1.90 -6.86
C ASN A 27 4.61 3.17 -7.46
N VAL A 28 3.97 3.96 -6.62
CA VAL A 28 3.40 5.27 -7.01
C VAL A 28 3.88 6.36 -6.06
N THR A 29 4.03 7.57 -6.58
CA THR A 29 4.58 8.72 -5.85
C THR A 29 3.77 10.00 -6.04
N SER A 30 2.61 9.92 -6.70
CA SER A 30 1.76 11.08 -6.98
C SER A 30 0.33 10.64 -7.23
N SER A 31 -0.60 11.60 -7.23
CA SER A 31 -1.99 11.37 -7.66
C SER A 31 -2.06 10.90 -9.11
N GLN A 32 -1.19 11.42 -9.98
CA GLN A 32 -1.14 11.03 -11.39
C GLN A 32 -0.67 9.59 -11.57
N THR A 33 0.41 9.19 -10.89
CA THR A 33 0.93 7.82 -10.99
C THR A 33 -0.03 6.81 -10.37
N LEU A 34 -0.69 7.15 -9.26
CA LEU A 34 -1.73 6.31 -8.68
C LEU A 34 -2.89 6.11 -9.65
N ASN A 35 -3.44 7.17 -10.20
CA ASN A 35 -4.56 7.06 -11.15
C ASN A 35 -4.15 6.31 -12.43
N ALA A 36 -2.91 6.51 -12.91
CA ALA A 36 -2.40 5.74 -14.06
C ALA A 36 -2.32 4.24 -13.75
N ALA A 37 -1.85 3.85 -12.56
CA ALA A 37 -1.81 2.46 -12.14
C ALA A 37 -3.23 1.86 -12.03
N LEU A 38 -4.16 2.56 -11.38
CA LEU A 38 -5.55 2.12 -11.25
C LEU A 38 -6.22 1.94 -12.62
N ARG A 39 -6.00 2.89 -13.53
CA ARG A 39 -6.48 2.79 -14.91
C ARG A 39 -5.88 1.59 -15.63
N GLY A 40 -4.58 1.37 -15.51
CA GLY A 40 -3.92 0.23 -16.12
C GLY A 40 -4.47 -1.11 -15.64
N PHE A 41 -4.72 -1.26 -14.35
CA PHE A 41 -5.37 -2.46 -13.80
C PHE A 41 -6.80 -2.62 -14.34
N ALA A 42 -7.58 -1.54 -14.38
CA ALA A 42 -8.95 -1.57 -14.91
C ALA A 42 -9.00 -1.95 -16.40
N GLU A 43 -8.13 -1.36 -17.23
CA GLU A 43 -8.03 -1.68 -18.65
C GLU A 43 -7.56 -3.13 -18.91
N ALA A 44 -6.73 -3.68 -18.01
CA ALA A 44 -6.27 -5.06 -18.07
C ALA A 44 -7.28 -6.05 -17.44
N GLU A 45 -8.38 -5.56 -16.87
CA GLU A 45 -9.34 -6.37 -16.11
C GLU A 45 -8.65 -7.23 -15.03
N SER A 46 -7.62 -6.66 -14.38
CA SER A 46 -6.79 -7.34 -13.40
C SER A 46 -6.80 -6.61 -12.07
N ASP A 47 -6.96 -7.36 -10.99
CA ASP A 47 -6.63 -6.86 -9.66
C ASP A 47 -5.13 -6.59 -9.58
N GLY A 48 -4.71 -5.79 -8.59
CA GLY A 48 -3.32 -5.43 -8.45
C GLY A 48 -2.96 -4.88 -7.08
N ILE A 49 -1.69 -4.60 -6.91
CA ILE A 49 -1.13 -4.03 -5.69
C ILE A 49 -0.52 -2.67 -6.02
N VAL A 50 -0.91 -1.67 -5.27
CA VAL A 50 -0.27 -0.36 -5.28
C VAL A 50 0.60 -0.25 -4.04
N GLN A 51 1.84 0.13 -4.22
CA GLN A 51 2.79 0.22 -3.11
C GLN A 51 3.53 1.55 -3.07
N VAL A 52 4.03 1.88 -1.89
CA VAL A 52 4.84 3.08 -1.64
C VAL A 52 6.08 2.72 -0.85
N SER A 53 7.23 3.19 -1.33
CA SER A 53 8.50 3.09 -0.60
C SER A 53 8.61 4.19 0.46
N THR A 54 9.57 4.04 1.38
CA THR A 54 9.86 5.09 2.38
C THR A 54 10.26 6.41 1.71
N GLY A 55 11.07 6.36 0.65
CA GLY A 55 11.45 7.54 -0.13
C GLY A 55 10.29 8.15 -0.90
N GLY A 56 9.44 7.33 -1.50
CA GLY A 56 8.22 7.79 -2.17
C GLY A 56 7.23 8.43 -1.22
N ALA A 57 7.09 7.87 -0.02
CA ALA A 57 6.25 8.43 1.04
C ALA A 57 6.77 9.80 1.52
N GLU A 58 8.08 9.91 1.74
CA GLU A 58 8.71 11.19 2.09
C GLU A 58 8.48 12.26 1.01
N TYR A 59 8.67 11.87 -0.26
CA TYR A 59 8.42 12.75 -1.41
C TYR A 59 6.96 13.23 -1.44
N LEU A 60 6.00 12.35 -1.18
CA LEU A 60 4.57 12.68 -1.15
C LEU A 60 4.18 13.71 -0.09
N SER A 61 4.93 13.81 1.00
CA SER A 61 4.71 14.82 2.03
C SER A 61 5.24 16.22 1.65
N GLY A 62 5.98 16.31 0.56
CA GLY A 62 6.59 17.54 0.09
C GLY A 62 8.03 17.75 0.55
N SER A 63 8.79 18.47 -0.24
CA SER A 63 10.24 18.68 -0.05
C SER A 63 10.61 19.44 1.23
N THR A 64 9.66 20.16 1.81
CA THR A 64 9.86 20.92 3.05
C THR A 64 9.54 20.08 4.29
N VAL A 65 8.44 19.32 4.24
CA VAL A 65 7.93 18.54 5.37
C VAL A 65 8.75 17.28 5.59
N LYS A 66 8.98 16.50 4.54
CA LYS A 66 9.79 15.27 4.55
C LYS A 66 9.39 14.26 5.63
N ASP A 67 8.08 14.00 5.74
CA ASP A 67 7.49 13.08 6.70
C ASP A 67 6.94 11.85 5.98
N MET A 68 7.61 10.71 6.13
CA MET A 68 7.23 9.44 5.49
C MET A 68 5.82 8.99 5.90
N VAL A 69 5.47 9.13 7.17
CA VAL A 69 4.15 8.69 7.68
C VAL A 69 3.04 9.54 7.10
N LEU A 70 3.23 10.86 7.12
CA LEU A 70 2.27 11.80 6.55
C LEU A 70 2.05 11.56 5.06
N GLY A 71 3.13 11.36 4.30
CA GLY A 71 3.06 11.10 2.87
C GLY A 71 2.39 9.78 2.54
N ALA A 72 2.74 8.70 3.25
CA ALA A 72 2.10 7.40 3.07
C ALA A 72 0.63 7.43 3.45
N GLN A 73 0.26 8.09 4.54
CA GLN A 73 -1.13 8.27 4.96
C GLN A 73 -1.92 9.06 3.91
N ALA A 74 -1.38 10.17 3.42
CA ALA A 74 -2.03 10.98 2.38
C ALA A 74 -2.30 10.18 1.11
N LEU A 75 -1.31 9.40 0.64
CA LEU A 75 -1.46 8.54 -0.53
C LEU A 75 -2.53 7.47 -0.31
N ALA A 76 -2.49 6.77 0.82
CA ALA A 76 -3.43 5.69 1.10
C ALA A 76 -4.86 6.23 1.26
N GLU A 77 -5.08 7.33 1.96
CA GLU A 77 -6.40 7.97 2.07
C GLU A 77 -6.92 8.41 0.70
N PHE A 78 -6.07 9.01 -0.13
CA PHE A 78 -6.41 9.36 -1.51
C PHE A 78 -6.79 8.10 -2.31
N ALA A 79 -6.01 7.01 -2.20
CA ALA A 79 -6.29 5.75 -2.88
C ALA A 79 -7.63 5.14 -2.44
N HIS A 80 -7.93 5.10 -1.14
CA HIS A 80 -9.22 4.65 -0.62
C HIS A 80 -10.39 5.42 -1.21
N HIS A 81 -10.19 6.70 -1.51
CA HIS A 81 -11.23 7.54 -2.07
C HIS A 81 -11.39 7.34 -3.58
N VAL A 82 -10.31 7.50 -4.35
CA VAL A 82 -10.38 7.51 -5.82
C VAL A 82 -10.56 6.12 -6.44
N ALA A 83 -10.08 5.07 -5.76
CA ALA A 83 -10.23 3.70 -6.26
C ALA A 83 -11.70 3.29 -6.45
N LYS A 84 -12.63 3.94 -5.75
CA LYS A 84 -14.08 3.72 -5.93
C LYS A 84 -14.58 3.99 -7.34
N GLY A 85 -13.83 4.77 -8.12
CA GLY A 85 -14.14 5.06 -9.52
C GLY A 85 -13.66 4.00 -10.51
N TYR A 86 -12.97 2.97 -10.06
CA TYR A 86 -12.42 1.91 -10.91
C TYR A 86 -13.05 0.56 -10.55
N ASP A 87 -13.31 -0.26 -11.56
CA ASP A 87 -13.91 -1.59 -11.38
C ASP A 87 -12.83 -2.69 -11.28
N VAL A 88 -11.97 -2.55 -10.26
CA VAL A 88 -10.92 -3.52 -9.93
C VAL A 88 -10.71 -3.54 -8.42
N THR A 89 -10.13 -4.62 -7.91
CA THR A 89 -9.73 -4.73 -6.51
C THR A 89 -8.24 -4.42 -6.36
N ILE A 90 -7.92 -3.48 -5.49
CA ILE A 90 -6.56 -3.01 -5.27
C ILE A 90 -6.17 -3.25 -3.80
N ALA A 91 -5.03 -3.86 -3.57
CA ALA A 91 -4.41 -3.91 -2.26
C ALA A 91 -3.36 -2.78 -2.15
N LEU A 92 -3.29 -2.16 -0.98
CA LEU A 92 -2.27 -1.16 -0.66
C LEU A 92 -1.17 -1.81 0.19
N HIS A 93 0.07 -1.58 -0.20
CA HIS A 93 1.25 -2.19 0.39
C HIS A 93 2.33 -1.15 0.64
N THR A 94 3.04 -1.26 1.77
CA THR A 94 4.28 -0.51 1.97
C THR A 94 5.47 -1.38 1.56
N ASP A 95 6.28 -0.83 0.67
CA ASP A 95 7.48 -1.46 0.13
C ASP A 95 8.62 -1.48 1.17
N HIS A 96 9.77 -1.96 0.82
CA HIS A 96 10.93 -2.18 1.69
C HIS A 96 11.09 -1.17 2.83
N CYS A 97 10.83 -1.59 4.07
CA CYS A 97 11.07 -0.81 5.27
C CYS A 97 12.28 -1.41 6.01
N PRO A 98 13.44 -0.78 5.97
CA PRO A 98 14.63 -1.29 6.68
C PRO A 98 14.43 -1.21 8.20
N LYS A 99 15.22 -2.02 8.93
CA LYS A 99 15.12 -2.14 10.39
C LYS A 99 15.18 -0.79 11.11
N ASP A 100 16.05 0.11 10.68
CA ASP A 100 16.24 1.43 11.30
C ASP A 100 15.05 2.39 11.10
N LYS A 101 14.12 2.08 10.19
CA LYS A 101 12.90 2.87 9.93
C LYS A 101 11.62 2.24 10.48
N LEU A 102 11.68 1.08 11.13
CA LEU A 102 10.49 0.42 11.66
C LEU A 102 9.71 1.33 12.62
N ASP A 103 10.39 1.94 13.58
CA ASP A 103 9.74 2.77 14.60
C ASP A 103 9.24 4.12 14.05
N ALA A 104 9.92 4.66 13.03
CA ALA A 104 9.58 5.94 12.44
C ALA A 104 8.54 5.84 11.31
N TYR A 105 8.32 4.66 10.74
CA TYR A 105 7.48 4.49 9.56
C TYR A 105 6.43 3.40 9.72
N MET A 106 6.84 2.13 9.82
CA MET A 106 5.91 1.00 9.81
C MET A 106 5.01 0.97 11.05
N ARG A 107 5.58 1.13 12.25
CA ARG A 107 4.80 1.11 13.49
C ARG A 107 3.74 2.21 13.56
N PRO A 108 4.05 3.48 13.21
CA PRO A 108 3.01 4.52 13.15
C PRO A 108 1.92 4.23 12.13
N LEU A 109 2.24 3.68 10.96
CA LEU A 109 1.23 3.32 9.96
C LEU A 109 0.32 2.18 10.44
N ILE A 110 0.87 1.19 11.13
CA ILE A 110 0.07 0.12 11.76
C ILE A 110 -0.84 0.70 12.84
N ALA A 111 -0.35 1.63 13.66
CA ALA A 111 -1.16 2.30 14.68
C ALA A 111 -2.35 3.08 14.07
N ILE A 112 -2.13 3.77 12.96
CA ILE A 112 -3.22 4.43 12.20
C ILE A 112 -4.24 3.40 11.70
N SER A 113 -3.78 2.26 11.17
CA SER A 113 -4.67 1.18 10.74
C SER A 113 -5.48 0.61 11.90
N GLN A 114 -4.88 0.41 13.06
CA GLN A 114 -5.58 -0.03 14.27
C GLN A 114 -6.68 0.96 14.70
N GLN A 115 -6.38 2.26 14.68
CA GLN A 115 -7.36 3.29 15.00
C GLN A 115 -8.52 3.27 14.01
N ARG A 116 -8.24 3.19 12.71
CA ARG A 116 -9.27 3.09 11.67
C ARG A 116 -10.20 1.90 11.89
N VAL A 117 -9.63 0.73 12.18
CA VAL A 117 -10.42 -0.49 12.47
C VAL A 117 -11.28 -0.32 13.72
N ALA A 118 -10.76 0.29 14.77
CA ALA A 118 -11.53 0.61 15.97
C ALA A 118 -12.70 1.57 15.70
N GLU A 119 -12.59 2.41 14.67
CA GLU A 119 -13.64 3.32 14.18
C GLU A 119 -14.61 2.63 13.18
N GLY A 120 -14.46 1.34 12.93
CA GLY A 120 -15.28 0.60 11.95
C GLY A 120 -14.91 0.86 10.49
N ARG A 121 -13.69 1.33 10.23
CA ARG A 121 -13.13 1.59 8.90
C ARG A 121 -12.14 0.49 8.52
N GLU A 122 -11.85 0.39 7.23
CA GLU A 122 -10.80 -0.53 6.75
C GLU A 122 -9.41 -0.05 7.18
N PRO A 123 -8.44 -0.99 7.39
CA PRO A 123 -7.06 -0.60 7.65
C PRO A 123 -6.50 0.25 6.51
N LEU A 124 -5.55 1.10 6.82
CA LEU A 124 -4.96 2.03 5.85
C LEU A 124 -4.22 1.28 4.73
N PHE A 125 -3.38 0.31 5.11
CA PHE A 125 -2.68 -0.62 4.23
C PHE A 125 -3.07 -2.05 4.57
N GLN A 126 -3.07 -2.95 3.56
CA GLN A 126 -3.39 -4.36 3.75
C GLN A 126 -2.15 -5.20 4.09
N SER A 127 -0.97 -4.72 3.72
CA SER A 127 0.29 -5.39 4.03
C SER A 127 1.46 -4.42 4.12
N HIS A 128 2.52 -4.87 4.78
CA HIS A 128 3.76 -4.13 4.98
C HIS A 128 4.94 -5.06 4.76
N MET A 129 6.01 -4.56 4.12
CA MET A 129 7.25 -5.30 3.97
C MET A 129 8.30 -4.78 4.95
N TRP A 130 8.69 -5.60 5.92
CA TRP A 130 9.94 -5.40 6.64
C TRP A 130 11.09 -5.95 5.80
N ASP A 131 12.08 -5.11 5.55
CA ASP A 131 13.28 -5.50 4.80
C ASP A 131 14.40 -5.89 5.77
N GLY A 132 14.61 -7.19 5.92
CA GLY A 132 15.68 -7.77 6.72
C GLY A 132 16.97 -8.04 5.96
N SER A 133 17.10 -7.59 4.71
CA SER A 133 18.25 -7.94 3.84
C SER A 133 19.61 -7.47 4.38
N ALA A 134 19.63 -6.42 5.21
CA ALA A 134 20.84 -5.89 5.86
C ALA A 134 21.05 -6.42 7.28
N VAL A 135 20.20 -7.34 7.75
CA VAL A 135 20.29 -7.93 9.09
C VAL A 135 21.04 -9.25 9.01
N GLU A 136 22.02 -9.45 9.90
CA GLU A 136 22.76 -10.71 9.99
C GLU A 136 21.84 -11.85 10.42
N LEU A 137 22.06 -13.04 9.84
CA LEU A 137 21.41 -14.26 10.28
C LEU A 137 22.15 -14.77 11.53
N GLU A 138 21.43 -14.97 12.63
CA GLU A 138 21.95 -15.59 13.86
C GLU A 138 21.95 -17.13 13.74
#